data_e31f104f2686800b2617ef2e1a3373ec
#
_entry.id   e31f104f2686800b2617ef2e1a3373ec
#
_cell.length_a   1.000
_cell.length_b   1.000
_cell.length_c   1.000
_cell.angle_alpha   90.00
_cell.angle_beta   90.00
_cell.angle_gamma   90.00
#
_symmetry.space_group_name_H-M   'P 1'
#
loop_
_entity.id
_entity.type
_entity.pdbx_description
1 polymer ?
#
loop_
_entity_poly.entity_id
_entity_poly.type
_entity_poly.pdbx_seq_one_letter_code
_entity_poly.pdbx_strand_id
1 'polypeptide(L)'
;MESNSYKFAILLALVLVIAAGLGTSEAAGACGKTSPDQEAMKLAPCAMAAQDAKAAVSDSCCTQVRSIGQNPSCLCAVMLSDMAKASGIKAEIAITIPKRCNIANRPVGYKCGDYTLP
;
A
#
# COMPACT_ATOMS: atom_id res chain seq x y z
N MET A 1 36.61 4.24 32.11
CA MET A 1 36.67 4.15 30.63
C MET A 1 35.98 2.92 30.10
N GLU A 2 36.16 1.77 30.68
CA GLU A 2 35.50 0.55 30.27
C GLU A 2 33.96 0.64 30.33
N SER A 3 33.42 1.38 31.34
CA SER A 3 31.99 1.56 31.50
C SER A 3 31.35 2.33 30.32
N ASN A 4 32.10 3.20 29.65
CA ASN A 4 31.59 3.96 28.52
C ASN A 4 31.45 3.11 27.27
N SER A 5 32.42 2.23 26.97
CA SER A 5 32.30 1.29 25.85
C SER A 5 31.12 0.35 26.02
N TYR A 6 30.89 -0.08 27.22
CA TYR A 6 29.79 -0.96 27.58
C TYR A 6 28.43 -0.30 27.35
N LYS A 7 28.29 0.96 27.77
CA LYS A 7 27.07 1.73 27.56
C LYS A 7 26.79 1.98 26.07
N PHE A 8 27.83 2.22 25.28
CA PHE A 8 27.70 2.37 23.85
C PHE A 8 27.19 1.11 23.17
N ALA A 9 27.71 -0.04 23.55
CA ALA A 9 27.28 -1.32 23.00
C ALA A 9 25.80 -1.60 23.28
N ILE A 10 25.31 -1.27 24.48
CA ILE A 10 23.91 -1.43 24.84
C ILE A 10 23.00 -0.51 24.04
N LEU A 11 23.41 0.77 23.88
CA LEU A 11 22.66 1.74 23.11
C LEU A 11 22.53 1.33 21.63
N LEU A 12 23.61 0.85 21.04
CA LEU A 12 23.59 0.35 19.66
C LEU A 12 22.66 -0.84 19.48
N ALA A 13 22.65 -1.77 20.45
CA ALA A 13 21.75 -2.91 20.42
C ALA A 13 20.29 -2.50 20.46
N LEU A 14 19.96 -1.49 21.31
CA LEU A 14 18.60 -0.95 21.40
C LEU A 14 18.14 -0.31 20.10
N VAL A 15 19.01 0.48 19.46
CA VAL A 15 18.69 1.11 18.18
C VAL A 15 18.42 0.08 17.11
N LEU A 16 19.20 -1.00 17.05
CA LEU A 16 19.00 -2.08 16.10
C LEU A 16 17.65 -2.79 16.30
N VAL A 17 17.25 -3.02 17.54
CA VAL A 17 15.96 -3.63 17.86
C VAL A 17 14.79 -2.76 17.40
N ILE A 18 14.86 -1.45 17.61
CA ILE A 18 13.83 -0.50 17.16
C ILE A 18 13.75 -0.49 15.65
N ALA A 19 14.88 -0.46 14.94
CA ALA A 19 14.93 -0.48 13.49
C ALA A 19 14.33 -1.76 12.92
N ALA A 20 14.62 -2.91 13.52
CA ALA A 20 14.06 -4.20 13.14
C ALA A 20 12.54 -4.24 13.36
N GLY A 21 12.07 -3.68 14.47
CA GLY A 21 10.62 -3.59 14.76
C GLY A 21 9.88 -2.74 13.76
N LEU A 22 10.46 -1.63 13.32
CA LEU A 22 9.85 -0.77 12.31
C LEU A 22 9.86 -1.41 10.92
N GLY A 23 10.89 -2.22 10.60
CA GLY A 23 11.01 -2.89 9.32
C GLY A 23 10.13 -4.11 9.13
N THR A 24 9.41 -4.57 10.17
CA THR A 24 8.57 -5.75 10.11
C THR A 24 7.09 -5.44 9.89
N SER A 25 6.71 -4.19 9.72
CA SER A 25 5.34 -3.80 9.39
C SER A 25 4.96 -4.37 8.02
N GLU A 26 3.89 -5.16 7.95
CA GLU A 26 3.41 -5.75 6.69
C GLU A 26 3.11 -4.69 5.63
N ALA A 27 2.49 -3.58 6.02
CA ALA A 27 2.18 -2.47 5.13
C ALA A 27 3.45 -1.86 4.52
N ALA A 28 4.53 -1.74 5.29
CA ALA A 28 5.79 -1.17 4.82
C ALA A 28 6.53 -2.10 3.85
N GLY A 29 6.39 -3.43 4.02
CA GLY A 29 7.07 -4.42 3.18
C GLY A 29 6.26 -4.93 2.00
N ALA A 30 4.97 -4.57 1.91
CA ALA A 30 4.05 -5.15 0.94
C ALA A 30 4.45 -4.86 -0.52
N CYS A 31 5.06 -3.72 -0.79
CA CYS A 31 5.46 -3.30 -2.13
C CYS A 31 6.95 -3.55 -2.43
N GLY A 32 7.64 -4.29 -1.58
CA GLY A 32 9.06 -4.58 -1.77
C GLY A 32 9.92 -3.37 -1.49
N LYS A 33 10.70 -2.94 -2.49
CA LYS A 33 11.67 -1.84 -2.34
C LYS A 33 11.03 -0.46 -2.28
N THR A 34 9.80 -0.32 -2.77
CA THR A 34 9.07 0.94 -2.74
C THR A 34 8.07 0.94 -1.58
N SER A 35 7.69 2.13 -1.12
CA SER A 35 6.65 2.25 -0.11
C SER A 35 5.25 2.27 -0.76
N PRO A 36 4.20 1.88 -0.03
CA PRO A 36 2.82 2.05 -0.52
C PRO A 36 2.51 3.49 -0.92
N ASP A 37 3.02 4.48 -0.19
CA ASP A 37 2.81 5.89 -0.51
C ASP A 37 3.43 6.27 -1.86
N GLN A 38 4.63 5.75 -2.17
CA GLN A 38 5.27 5.97 -3.47
C GLN A 38 4.48 5.31 -4.60
N GLU A 39 3.99 4.10 -4.39
CA GLU A 39 3.16 3.40 -5.38
C GLU A 39 1.82 4.10 -5.55
N ALA A 40 1.25 4.69 -4.49
CA ALA A 40 0.01 5.45 -4.58
C ALA A 40 0.11 6.61 -5.56
N MET A 41 1.27 7.23 -5.71
CA MET A 41 1.48 8.33 -6.66
C MET A 41 1.29 7.88 -8.10
N LYS A 42 1.58 6.63 -8.42
CA LYS A 42 1.36 6.06 -9.75
C LYS A 42 -0.13 5.91 -10.07
N LEU A 43 -0.98 5.90 -9.06
CA LEU A 43 -2.43 5.77 -9.19
C LEU A 43 -3.15 7.12 -9.25
N ALA A 44 -2.43 8.22 -9.46
CA ALA A 44 -3.04 9.53 -9.64
C ALA A 44 -4.16 9.53 -10.71
N PRO A 45 -4.02 8.82 -11.85
CA PRO A 45 -5.12 8.72 -12.81
C PRO A 45 -6.38 8.06 -12.28
N CYS A 46 -6.29 7.36 -11.14
CA CYS A 46 -7.42 6.67 -10.50
C CYS A 46 -8.17 7.55 -9.51
N ALA A 47 -7.73 8.78 -9.25
CA ALA A 47 -8.25 9.60 -8.15
C ALA A 47 -9.76 9.80 -8.23
N MET A 48 -10.29 10.13 -9.40
CA MET A 48 -11.73 10.34 -9.58
C MET A 48 -12.51 9.03 -9.39
N ALA A 49 -12.02 7.96 -10.00
CA ALA A 49 -12.67 6.65 -9.92
C ALA A 49 -12.67 6.09 -8.49
N ALA A 50 -11.68 6.44 -7.69
CA ALA A 50 -11.56 5.99 -6.31
C ALA A 50 -12.40 6.82 -5.32
N GLN A 51 -12.99 7.90 -5.79
CA GLN A 51 -13.87 8.76 -4.99
C GLN A 51 -15.34 8.61 -5.38
N ASP A 52 -15.61 8.10 -6.57
CA ASP A 52 -16.96 7.95 -7.11
C ASP A 52 -17.09 6.61 -7.81
N ALA A 53 -17.92 5.73 -7.26
CA ALA A 53 -18.16 4.39 -7.78
C ALA A 53 -18.77 4.40 -9.20
N LYS A 54 -19.39 5.50 -9.59
CA LYS A 54 -20.02 5.66 -10.91
C LYS A 54 -19.13 6.35 -11.93
N ALA A 55 -17.99 6.90 -11.51
CA ALA A 55 -17.06 7.55 -12.41
C ALA A 55 -16.43 6.54 -13.37
N ALA A 56 -16.21 6.95 -14.60
CA ALA A 56 -15.49 6.14 -15.57
C ALA A 56 -14.03 5.96 -15.13
N VAL A 57 -13.49 4.76 -15.36
CA VAL A 57 -12.10 4.45 -15.04
C VAL A 57 -11.28 4.59 -16.31
N SER A 58 -10.26 5.47 -16.29
CA SER A 58 -9.41 5.71 -17.46
C SER A 58 -8.51 4.51 -17.77
N ASP A 59 -8.07 4.41 -19.03
CA ASP A 59 -7.13 3.37 -19.44
C ASP A 59 -5.80 3.48 -18.68
N SER A 60 -5.34 4.70 -18.41
CA SER A 60 -4.10 4.90 -17.65
C SER A 60 -4.25 4.44 -16.21
N CYS A 61 -5.41 4.64 -15.59
CA CYS A 61 -5.71 4.09 -14.28
C CYS A 61 -5.65 2.57 -14.31
N CYS A 62 -6.35 1.94 -15.24
CA CYS A 62 -6.40 0.49 -15.34
C CYS A 62 -5.02 -0.13 -15.60
N THR A 63 -4.18 0.53 -16.41
CA THR A 63 -2.82 0.08 -16.66
C THR A 63 -2.00 0.03 -15.36
N GLN A 64 -2.07 1.06 -14.56
CA GLN A 64 -1.35 1.11 -13.29
C GLN A 64 -1.91 0.09 -12.28
N VAL A 65 -3.21 -0.06 -12.23
CA VAL A 65 -3.85 -1.04 -11.34
C VAL A 65 -3.45 -2.47 -11.72
N ARG A 66 -3.38 -2.79 -13.01
CA ARG A 66 -2.90 -4.11 -13.46
C ARG A 66 -1.45 -4.36 -13.03
N SER A 67 -0.60 -3.36 -13.18
CA SER A 67 0.82 -3.46 -12.82
C SER A 67 0.99 -3.70 -11.33
N ILE A 68 0.41 -2.84 -10.49
CA ILE A 68 0.53 -2.94 -9.03
C ILE A 68 -0.22 -4.17 -8.52
N GLY A 69 -1.34 -4.50 -9.14
CA GLY A 69 -2.22 -5.60 -8.76
C GLY A 69 -1.64 -7.00 -8.99
N GLN A 70 -0.52 -7.11 -9.70
CA GLN A 70 0.22 -8.37 -9.77
C GLN A 70 0.72 -8.79 -8.39
N ASN A 71 0.85 -7.83 -7.47
CA ASN A 71 1.11 -8.07 -6.07
C ASN A 71 -0.11 -7.57 -5.28
N PRO A 72 -1.08 -8.44 -4.97
CA PRO A 72 -2.31 -8.03 -4.28
C PRO A 72 -2.07 -7.37 -2.93
N SER A 73 -1.07 -7.81 -2.18
CA SER A 73 -0.76 -7.20 -0.89
C SER A 73 -0.25 -5.77 -1.04
N CYS A 74 0.51 -5.48 -2.10
CA CYS A 74 0.96 -4.12 -2.41
C CYS A 74 -0.23 -3.24 -2.79
N LEU A 75 -1.10 -3.70 -3.69
CA LEU A 75 -2.27 -2.95 -4.10
C LEU A 75 -3.17 -2.62 -2.90
N CYS A 76 -3.39 -3.59 -2.03
CA CYS A 76 -4.14 -3.38 -0.79
C CYS A 76 -3.48 -2.31 0.08
N ALA A 77 -2.17 -2.41 0.32
CA ALA A 77 -1.44 -1.45 1.13
C ALA A 77 -1.51 -0.03 0.55
N VAL A 78 -1.49 0.08 -0.77
CA VAL A 78 -1.64 1.38 -1.47
C VAL A 78 -3.03 1.97 -1.23
N MET A 79 -4.07 1.16 -1.36
CA MET A 79 -5.46 1.61 -1.15
C MET A 79 -5.70 2.07 0.29
N LEU A 80 -4.99 1.49 1.25
CA LEU A 80 -5.09 1.83 2.68
C LEU A 80 -4.01 2.81 3.14
N SER A 81 -3.16 3.31 2.23
CA SER A 81 -2.03 4.18 2.59
C SER A 81 -2.49 5.55 3.09
N ASP A 82 -1.60 6.20 3.84
CA ASP A 82 -1.85 7.56 4.31
C ASP A 82 -1.95 8.54 3.14
N MET A 83 -1.16 8.33 2.09
CA MET A 83 -1.21 9.14 0.87
C MET A 83 -2.60 9.05 0.22
N ALA A 84 -3.17 7.85 0.12
CA ALA A 84 -4.51 7.65 -0.44
C ALA A 84 -5.55 8.37 0.41
N LYS A 85 -5.50 8.23 1.73
CA LYS A 85 -6.42 8.91 2.65
C LYS A 85 -6.32 10.42 2.52
N ALA A 86 -5.10 10.95 2.49
CA ALA A 86 -4.86 12.39 2.36
C ALA A 86 -5.36 12.95 1.02
N SER A 87 -5.41 12.10 -0.02
CA SER A 87 -5.91 12.47 -1.35
C SER A 87 -7.44 12.35 -1.48
N GLY A 88 -8.13 12.00 -0.40
CA GLY A 88 -9.59 11.85 -0.42
C GLY A 88 -10.08 10.53 -0.98
N ILE A 89 -9.20 9.55 -1.13
CA ILE A 89 -9.54 8.23 -1.66
C ILE A 89 -10.36 7.48 -0.61
N LYS A 90 -11.48 6.89 -1.06
CA LYS A 90 -12.33 6.05 -0.22
C LYS A 90 -11.99 4.59 -0.51
N ALA A 91 -11.47 3.88 0.49
CA ALA A 91 -11.03 2.50 0.32
C ALA A 91 -12.15 1.59 -0.19
N GLU A 92 -13.37 1.76 0.30
CA GLU A 92 -14.53 0.98 -0.12
C GLU A 92 -14.88 1.18 -1.59
N ILE A 93 -14.50 2.30 -2.18
CA ILE A 93 -14.69 2.56 -3.61
C ILE A 93 -13.46 2.11 -4.39
N ALA A 94 -12.26 2.37 -3.88
CA ALA A 94 -11.00 2.01 -4.54
C ALA A 94 -10.91 0.50 -4.81
N ILE A 95 -11.36 -0.33 -3.90
CA ILE A 95 -11.33 -1.80 -4.07
C ILE A 95 -12.19 -2.29 -5.23
N THR A 96 -13.10 -1.48 -5.74
CA THR A 96 -13.95 -1.85 -6.89
C THR A 96 -13.25 -1.59 -8.22
N ILE A 97 -12.14 -0.87 -8.24
CA ILE A 97 -11.48 -0.47 -9.49
C ILE A 97 -10.98 -1.67 -10.30
N PRO A 98 -10.34 -2.70 -9.72
CA PRO A 98 -9.93 -3.86 -10.52
C PRO A 98 -11.10 -4.52 -11.27
N LYS A 99 -12.28 -4.60 -10.66
CA LYS A 99 -13.49 -5.12 -11.30
C LYS A 99 -13.97 -4.18 -12.41
N ARG A 100 -13.97 -2.89 -12.15
CA ARG A 100 -14.38 -1.85 -13.12
C ARG A 100 -13.42 -1.77 -14.31
N CYS A 101 -12.15 -2.14 -14.11
CA CYS A 101 -11.17 -2.28 -15.19
C CYS A 101 -11.31 -3.60 -15.98
N ASN A 102 -12.21 -4.48 -15.60
CA ASN A 102 -12.41 -5.80 -16.23
C ASN A 102 -11.13 -6.67 -16.20
N ILE A 103 -10.39 -6.60 -15.09
CA ILE A 103 -9.21 -7.42 -14.91
C ILE A 103 -9.65 -8.85 -14.59
N ALA A 104 -9.43 -9.78 -15.53
CA ALA A 104 -9.96 -11.14 -15.44
C ALA A 104 -9.33 -11.95 -14.30
N ASN A 105 -8.04 -11.77 -14.06
CA ASN A 105 -7.29 -12.51 -13.05
C ASN A 105 -7.11 -11.74 -11.75
N ARG A 106 -8.00 -10.80 -11.46
CA ARG A 106 -7.96 -10.05 -10.21
C ARG A 106 -8.20 -10.98 -9.01
N PRO A 107 -7.65 -10.66 -7.83
CA PRO A 107 -7.76 -11.53 -6.67
C PRO A 107 -9.14 -11.38 -5.97
N VAL A 108 -10.18 -11.95 -6.58
CA VAL A 108 -11.54 -11.93 -6.02
C VAL A 108 -11.54 -12.62 -4.65
N GLY A 109 -12.14 -11.97 -3.65
CA GLY A 109 -12.21 -12.51 -2.30
C GLY A 109 -11.00 -12.19 -1.43
N TYR A 110 -10.00 -11.51 -1.96
CA TYR A 110 -8.82 -11.10 -1.19
C TYR A 110 -9.21 -10.09 -0.11
N LYS A 111 -8.78 -10.34 1.11
CA LYS A 111 -9.05 -9.45 2.24
C LYS A 111 -8.09 -8.27 2.26
N CYS A 112 -8.64 -7.07 2.24
CA CYS A 112 -7.89 -5.82 2.27
C CYS A 112 -8.37 -4.99 3.46
N GLY A 113 -7.72 -5.17 4.61
CA GLY A 113 -8.22 -4.59 5.87
C GLY A 113 -9.61 -5.10 6.17
N ASP A 114 -10.56 -4.20 6.39
CA ASP A 114 -11.97 -4.54 6.64
C ASP A 114 -12.76 -4.80 5.35
N TYR A 115 -12.10 -4.73 4.19
CA TYR A 115 -12.75 -4.83 2.89
C TYR A 115 -12.39 -6.14 2.20
N THR A 116 -13.24 -6.58 1.29
CA THR A 116 -13.00 -7.76 0.47
C THR A 116 -13.08 -7.34 -1.00
N LEU A 117 -12.07 -7.71 -1.79
CA LEU A 117 -12.03 -7.39 -3.22
C LEU A 117 -13.12 -8.14 -3.97
N PRO A 118 -13.98 -7.43 -4.72
CA PRO A 118 -15.05 -8.06 -5.51
C PRO A 118 -14.55 -8.71 -6.79
#